data_9a524d78106b1991aa59f36537a37bdd
#
_entry.id   9a524d78106b1991aa59f36537a37bdd
#
_cell.length_a   1.000
_cell.length_b   1.000
_cell.length_c   1.000
_cell.angle_alpha   90.00
_cell.angle_beta   90.00
_cell.angle_gamma   90.00
#
_symmetry.space_group_name_H-M   'P 1'
#
loop_
_entity.id
_entity.type
_entity.pdbx_description
1 polymer ?
#
loop_
_entity_poly.entity_id
_entity_poly.type
_entity_poly.pdbx_seq_one_letter_code
_entity_poly.pdbx_strand_id
1 'polypeptide(L)'
;MTDTMQSSMAIGRRRRLRPLSAYPSLLAVPAVLLLILAMGYPLATVVVRSFAEPSWGLQNYVWFFSTPANLTVLARTFSIAAWVTLVCVIAAYPYAYLMTAVGPKWRLVLILCVLVPFWVSGVVRTLAWVVLLQDSGVINTALQALGLDGIKLIRTPLGVVIGMAQVLLPFMILPLYSVMRSIDLRLIQAARSLGASPVRAFWQIYLPLSLPGVFAGAIIVFILSLGFYITPALLGGPRSTMLSTLVQNQVLSLLAWGRGGAMGVILLVATFLLLAIAAPLMRQRHKQASRS
;
A
#
# COMPACT_ATOMS: atom_id res chain seq x y z
N MET A 1 83.68 24.32 16.07
CA MET A 1 83.80 23.18 17.01
C MET A 1 82.48 23.10 17.77
N THR A 2 81.49 22.41 17.23
CA THR A 2 80.35 21.90 17.98
C THR A 2 79.59 20.99 17.03
N ASP A 3 79.81 19.71 17.21
CA ASP A 3 79.14 18.64 16.49
C ASP A 3 77.74 18.42 17.04
N THR A 4 76.75 18.55 16.22
CA THR A 4 75.37 18.30 16.57
C THR A 4 75.02 16.87 16.25
N MET A 5 74.83 16.06 17.25
CA MET A 5 74.19 14.73 17.17
C MET A 5 72.73 14.86 16.74
N GLN A 6 72.46 14.46 15.56
CA GLN A 6 71.04 14.21 15.10
C GLN A 6 70.67 12.76 15.45
N SER A 7 69.92 12.61 16.52
CA SER A 7 69.29 11.36 16.88
C SER A 7 68.10 11.09 15.94
N SER A 8 68.23 10.06 15.11
CA SER A 8 67.21 9.50 14.26
C SER A 8 66.05 8.93 15.08
N MET A 9 64.97 9.66 15.21
CA MET A 9 63.68 9.11 15.69
C MET A 9 63.04 8.26 14.61
N ALA A 10 63.14 6.96 14.76
CA ALA A 10 62.35 5.99 14.02
C ALA A 10 60.85 6.17 14.33
N ILE A 11 60.15 6.84 13.45
CA ILE A 11 58.68 6.96 13.52
C ILE A 11 58.10 5.59 13.20
N GLY A 12 57.68 4.87 14.22
CA GLY A 12 56.95 3.62 14.11
C GLY A 12 55.63 3.87 13.33
N ARG A 13 55.57 3.34 12.13
CA ARG A 13 54.33 3.26 11.34
C ARG A 13 53.29 2.51 12.16
N ARG A 14 52.46 3.25 12.94
CA ARG A 14 51.24 2.73 13.52
C ARG A 14 50.36 2.29 12.34
N ARG A 15 50.21 0.97 12.13
CA ARG A 15 49.17 0.38 11.30
C ARG A 15 47.83 0.90 11.84
N ARG A 16 47.30 1.94 11.23
CA ARG A 16 45.90 2.35 11.44
C ARG A 16 45.04 1.16 11.02
N LEU A 17 44.55 0.41 12.00
CA LEU A 17 43.47 -0.50 11.80
C LEU A 17 42.35 0.34 11.17
N ARG A 18 42.01 0.09 9.91
CA ARG A 18 40.89 0.75 9.24
C ARG A 18 39.66 0.42 10.08
N PRO A 19 38.93 1.42 10.60
CA PRO A 19 37.77 1.17 11.41
C PRO A 19 36.74 0.39 10.53
N LEU A 20 36.06 -0.57 11.13
CA LEU A 20 35.00 -1.35 10.49
C LEU A 20 33.91 -0.48 9.79
N SER A 21 33.84 0.81 10.20
CA SER A 21 33.04 1.86 9.54
C SER A 21 33.46 2.17 8.09
N ALA A 22 34.62 1.69 7.60
CA ALA A 22 35.04 1.86 6.21
C ALA A 22 34.23 0.98 5.23
N TYR A 23 33.46 0.00 5.73
CA TYR A 23 32.58 -0.85 4.92
C TYR A 23 31.16 -0.88 5.52
N PRO A 24 30.37 0.19 5.36
CA PRO A 24 28.99 0.24 5.88
C PRO A 24 28.13 -0.88 5.29
N SER A 25 28.45 -1.38 4.10
CA SER A 25 27.82 -2.54 3.49
C SER A 25 28.01 -3.84 4.29
N LEU A 26 29.17 -4.02 4.94
CA LEU A 26 29.45 -5.23 5.72
C LEU A 26 28.63 -5.27 7.02
N LEU A 27 28.33 -4.11 7.61
CA LEU A 27 27.46 -3.99 8.79
C LEU A 27 25.99 -4.26 8.47
N ALA A 28 25.57 -4.05 7.21
CA ALA A 28 24.21 -4.36 6.75
C ALA A 28 24.00 -5.85 6.48
N VAL A 29 25.04 -6.64 6.23
CA VAL A 29 24.95 -8.07 5.88
C VAL A 29 24.15 -8.89 6.89
N PRO A 30 24.40 -8.84 8.21
CA PRO A 30 23.64 -9.64 9.17
C PRO A 30 22.15 -9.25 9.21
N ALA A 31 21.83 -7.95 9.08
CA ALA A 31 20.45 -7.47 9.03
C ALA A 31 19.72 -7.94 7.75
N VAL A 32 20.39 -7.85 6.60
CA VAL A 32 19.85 -8.34 5.32
C VAL A 32 19.69 -9.84 5.34
N LEU A 33 20.66 -10.58 5.87
CA LEU A 33 20.58 -12.05 5.99
C LEU A 33 19.40 -12.46 6.88
N LEU A 34 19.23 -11.80 8.02
CA LEU A 34 18.10 -12.04 8.94
C LEU A 34 16.76 -11.76 8.25
N LEU A 35 16.63 -10.66 7.50
CA LEU A 35 15.42 -10.35 6.74
C LEU A 35 15.13 -11.40 5.67
N ILE A 36 16.16 -11.83 4.92
CA ILE A 36 16.01 -12.88 3.89
C ILE A 36 15.57 -14.19 4.53
N LEU A 37 16.17 -14.59 5.64
CA LEU A 37 15.80 -15.82 6.34
C LEU A 37 14.41 -15.73 6.96
N ALA A 38 14.11 -14.63 7.66
CA ALA A 38 12.83 -14.45 8.35
C ALA A 38 11.64 -14.34 7.39
N MET A 39 11.82 -13.76 6.19
CA MET A 39 10.78 -13.65 5.18
C MET A 39 10.83 -14.74 4.13
N GLY A 40 12.05 -15.13 3.70
CA GLY A 40 12.23 -16.11 2.65
C GLY A 40 11.82 -17.52 3.08
N TYR A 41 12.15 -17.93 4.31
CA TYR A 41 11.81 -19.26 4.81
C TYR A 41 10.27 -19.52 4.84
N PRO A 42 9.43 -18.66 5.46
CA PRO A 42 7.98 -18.86 5.43
C PRO A 42 7.41 -18.85 4.00
N LEU A 43 7.87 -17.93 3.14
CA LEU A 43 7.43 -17.89 1.75
C LEU A 43 7.80 -19.17 0.99
N ALA A 44 9.04 -19.63 1.12
CA ALA A 44 9.49 -20.89 0.52
C ALA A 44 8.65 -22.08 1.04
N THR A 45 8.36 -22.11 2.34
CA THR A 45 7.53 -23.15 2.95
C THR A 45 6.11 -23.16 2.35
N VAL A 46 5.48 -22.00 2.19
CA VAL A 46 4.15 -21.89 1.56
C VAL A 46 4.20 -22.37 0.11
N VAL A 47 5.22 -21.98 -0.65
CA VAL A 47 5.40 -22.42 -2.05
C VAL A 47 5.60 -23.95 -2.08
N VAL A 48 6.49 -24.51 -1.26
CA VAL A 48 6.73 -25.96 -1.23
C VAL A 48 5.46 -26.70 -0.86
N ARG A 49 4.73 -26.29 0.19
CA ARG A 49 3.47 -26.94 0.59
C ARG A 49 2.40 -26.87 -0.48
N SER A 50 2.37 -25.82 -1.30
CA SER A 50 1.41 -25.71 -2.40
C SER A 50 1.55 -26.82 -3.46
N PHE A 51 2.75 -27.41 -3.57
CA PHE A 51 3.05 -28.54 -4.46
C PHE A 51 3.10 -29.90 -3.73
N ALA A 52 3.46 -29.90 -2.44
CA ALA A 52 3.75 -31.12 -1.67
C ALA A 52 2.53 -31.72 -0.97
N GLU A 53 1.51 -30.93 -0.64
CA GLU A 53 0.34 -31.37 0.13
C GLU A 53 -0.94 -31.42 -0.73
N PRO A 54 -1.75 -32.54 -0.62
CA PRO A 54 -1.53 -33.76 0.15
C PRO A 54 -0.53 -34.72 -0.49
N SER A 55 -0.19 -34.56 -1.76
CA SER A 55 0.83 -35.30 -2.49
C SER A 55 1.53 -34.38 -3.48
N TRP A 56 2.78 -34.71 -3.86
CA TRP A 56 3.55 -33.94 -4.83
C TRP A 56 2.83 -33.84 -6.17
N GLY A 57 2.62 -32.60 -6.66
CA GLY A 57 2.00 -32.37 -7.96
C GLY A 57 1.33 -31.00 -8.08
N LEU A 58 0.64 -30.81 -9.18
CA LEU A 58 -0.10 -29.58 -9.52
C LEU A 58 -1.58 -29.62 -9.14
N GLN A 59 -2.01 -30.62 -8.38
CA GLN A 59 -3.41 -30.87 -8.07
C GLN A 59 -4.12 -29.67 -7.42
N ASN A 60 -3.45 -28.92 -6.53
CA ASN A 60 -4.03 -27.73 -5.91
C ASN A 60 -4.28 -26.61 -6.92
N TYR A 61 -3.38 -26.47 -7.89
CA TYR A 61 -3.53 -25.51 -8.99
C TYR A 61 -4.62 -25.94 -9.97
N VAL A 62 -4.63 -27.22 -10.36
CA VAL A 62 -5.71 -27.77 -11.21
C VAL A 62 -7.06 -27.59 -10.53
N TRP A 63 -7.18 -27.95 -9.25
CA TRP A 63 -8.40 -27.71 -8.47
C TRP A 63 -8.80 -26.21 -8.46
N PHE A 64 -7.84 -25.32 -8.28
CA PHE A 64 -8.14 -23.87 -8.26
C PHE A 64 -8.72 -23.40 -9.59
N PHE A 65 -8.09 -23.75 -10.70
CA PHE A 65 -8.50 -23.29 -12.04
C PHE A 65 -9.72 -24.06 -12.58
N SER A 66 -9.94 -25.30 -12.16
CA SER A 66 -11.14 -26.09 -12.55
C SER A 66 -12.41 -25.68 -11.78
N THR A 67 -12.28 -24.91 -10.71
CA THR A 67 -13.42 -24.45 -9.90
C THR A 67 -13.82 -23.01 -10.29
N PRO A 68 -14.94 -22.80 -11.02
CA PRO A 68 -15.34 -21.47 -11.49
C PRO A 68 -15.51 -20.43 -10.37
N ALA A 69 -15.92 -20.89 -9.18
CA ALA A 69 -16.05 -20.03 -8.01
C ALA A 69 -14.73 -19.36 -7.60
N ASN A 70 -13.60 -20.08 -7.69
CA ASN A 70 -12.28 -19.54 -7.33
C ASN A 70 -11.85 -18.43 -8.30
N LEU A 71 -12.09 -18.62 -9.60
CA LEU A 71 -11.80 -17.61 -10.62
C LEU A 71 -12.66 -16.35 -10.44
N THR A 72 -13.94 -16.55 -10.10
CA THR A 72 -14.85 -15.44 -9.79
C THR A 72 -14.35 -14.64 -8.58
N VAL A 73 -13.89 -15.34 -7.53
CA VAL A 73 -13.34 -14.68 -6.33
C VAL A 73 -12.01 -13.98 -6.64
N LEU A 74 -11.16 -14.57 -7.47
CA LEU A 74 -9.93 -13.93 -7.92
C LEU A 74 -10.23 -12.61 -8.66
N ALA A 75 -11.09 -12.63 -9.66
CA ALA A 75 -11.50 -11.44 -10.41
C ALA A 75 -12.13 -10.37 -9.49
N ARG A 76 -12.99 -10.80 -8.56
CA ARG A 76 -13.61 -9.93 -7.56
C ARG A 76 -12.57 -9.29 -6.63
N THR A 77 -11.54 -10.03 -6.21
CA THR A 77 -10.46 -9.51 -5.38
C THR A 77 -9.76 -8.34 -6.05
N PHE A 78 -9.41 -8.48 -7.34
CA PHE A 78 -8.82 -7.39 -8.11
C PHE A 78 -9.79 -6.22 -8.33
N SER A 79 -11.05 -6.50 -8.57
CA SER A 79 -12.10 -5.48 -8.73
C SER A 79 -12.28 -4.66 -7.44
N ILE A 80 -12.42 -5.32 -6.27
CA ILE A 80 -12.55 -4.63 -4.98
C ILE A 80 -11.29 -3.81 -4.70
N ALA A 81 -10.09 -4.36 -4.91
CA ALA A 81 -8.85 -3.63 -4.73
C ALA A 81 -8.76 -2.38 -5.62
N ALA A 82 -9.22 -2.48 -6.87
CA ALA A 82 -9.29 -1.33 -7.79
C ALA A 82 -10.27 -0.26 -7.30
N TRP A 83 -11.46 -0.65 -6.85
CA TRP A 83 -12.45 0.28 -6.29
C TRP A 83 -11.96 0.95 -5.00
N VAL A 84 -11.34 0.20 -4.09
CA VAL A 84 -10.72 0.75 -2.86
C VAL A 84 -9.65 1.78 -3.23
N THR A 85 -8.79 1.45 -4.18
CA THR A 85 -7.73 2.35 -4.65
C THR A 85 -8.32 3.62 -5.26
N LEU A 86 -9.34 3.50 -6.09
CA LEU A 86 -10.02 4.65 -6.70
C LEU A 86 -10.65 5.56 -5.65
N VAL A 87 -11.38 4.99 -4.69
CA VAL A 87 -11.98 5.76 -3.58
C VAL A 87 -10.91 6.45 -2.75
N CYS A 88 -9.79 5.75 -2.45
CA CYS A 88 -8.66 6.36 -1.75
C CYS A 88 -8.04 7.52 -2.55
N VAL A 89 -7.88 7.40 -3.88
CA VAL A 89 -7.37 8.52 -4.71
C VAL A 89 -8.29 9.72 -4.63
N ILE A 90 -9.60 9.50 -4.81
CA ILE A 90 -10.60 10.58 -4.80
C ILE A 90 -10.63 11.30 -3.44
N ALA A 91 -10.58 10.54 -2.34
CA ALA A 91 -10.63 11.11 -1.00
C ALA A 91 -9.28 11.72 -0.56
N ALA A 92 -8.16 11.06 -0.89
CA ALA A 92 -6.83 11.51 -0.50
C ALA A 92 -6.35 12.75 -1.24
N TYR A 93 -6.77 12.93 -2.51
CA TYR A 93 -6.28 14.03 -3.34
C TYR A 93 -6.64 15.41 -2.74
N PRO A 94 -7.92 15.73 -2.46
CA PRO A 94 -8.29 16.99 -1.84
C PRO A 94 -7.71 17.14 -0.44
N TYR A 95 -7.60 16.03 0.33
CA TYR A 95 -7.02 16.06 1.66
C TYR A 95 -5.52 16.40 1.64
N ALA A 96 -4.74 15.75 0.79
CA ALA A 96 -3.31 16.02 0.62
C ALA A 96 -3.06 17.44 0.08
N TYR A 97 -3.92 17.90 -0.85
CA TYR A 97 -3.86 19.28 -1.34
C TYR A 97 -4.10 20.28 -0.20
N LEU A 98 -5.12 20.06 0.63
CA LEU A 98 -5.39 20.90 1.80
C LEU A 98 -4.19 20.95 2.74
N MET A 99 -3.52 19.81 2.97
CA MET A 99 -2.31 19.76 3.81
C MET A 99 -1.17 20.63 3.27
N THR A 100 -1.09 20.85 1.94
CA THR A 100 -0.09 21.76 1.36
C THR A 100 -0.47 23.23 1.49
N ALA A 101 -1.77 23.53 1.50
CA ALA A 101 -2.30 24.89 1.50
C ALA A 101 -2.37 25.52 2.90
N VAL A 102 -2.48 24.70 3.94
CA VAL A 102 -2.63 25.19 5.33
C VAL A 102 -1.30 25.47 6.02
N GLY A 103 -1.35 26.32 7.04
CA GLY A 103 -0.20 26.62 7.90
C GLY A 103 0.25 25.44 8.76
N PRO A 104 1.46 25.55 9.39
CA PRO A 104 2.11 24.41 10.06
C PRO A 104 1.28 23.81 11.20
N LYS A 105 0.54 24.62 11.95
CA LYS A 105 -0.33 24.13 13.05
C LYS A 105 -1.47 23.27 12.52
N TRP A 106 -2.20 23.75 11.52
CA TRP A 106 -3.31 22.99 10.92
C TRP A 106 -2.83 21.78 10.16
N ARG A 107 -1.67 21.86 9.52
CA ARG A 107 -1.01 20.70 8.89
C ARG A 107 -0.73 19.59 9.90
N LEU A 108 -0.21 19.93 11.09
CA LEU A 108 0.01 18.95 12.15
C LEU A 108 -1.30 18.27 12.57
N VAL A 109 -2.37 19.06 12.74
CA VAL A 109 -3.71 18.50 13.06
C VAL A 109 -4.17 17.52 11.98
N LEU A 110 -4.05 17.89 10.70
CA LEU A 110 -4.43 16.99 9.60
C LEU A 110 -3.58 15.72 9.56
N ILE A 111 -2.27 15.81 9.80
CA ILE A 111 -1.39 14.63 9.92
C ILE A 111 -1.87 13.73 11.07
N LEU A 112 -2.15 14.29 12.23
CA LEU A 112 -2.65 13.55 13.39
C LEU A 112 -3.99 12.89 13.11
N CYS A 113 -4.94 13.57 12.46
CA CYS A 113 -6.23 13.00 12.05
C CYS A 113 -6.07 11.76 11.16
N VAL A 114 -5.04 11.72 10.33
CA VAL A 114 -4.73 10.57 9.47
C VAL A 114 -4.03 9.45 10.24
N LEU A 115 -3.10 9.81 11.15
CA LEU A 115 -2.26 8.84 11.84
C LEU A 115 -2.89 8.26 13.11
N VAL A 116 -3.65 9.07 13.89
CA VAL A 116 -4.26 8.62 15.15
C VAL A 116 -5.09 7.33 14.99
N PRO A 117 -5.91 7.16 13.94
CA PRO A 117 -6.63 5.91 13.73
C PRO A 117 -5.74 4.67 13.59
N PHE A 118 -4.46 4.83 13.24
CA PHE A 118 -3.52 3.69 13.16
C PHE A 118 -3.22 3.04 14.51
N TRP A 119 -3.31 3.80 15.59
CA TRP A 119 -3.09 3.29 16.94
C TRP A 119 -4.26 2.44 17.45
N VAL A 120 -5.40 2.51 16.76
CA VAL A 120 -6.56 1.67 17.06
C VAL A 120 -6.42 0.34 16.32
N SER A 121 -6.66 -0.78 17.00
CA SER A 121 -6.66 -2.11 16.40
C SER A 121 -7.53 -2.16 15.13
N GLY A 122 -7.02 -2.79 14.06
CA GLY A 122 -7.75 -2.97 12.81
C GLY A 122 -9.07 -3.73 12.98
N VAL A 123 -9.11 -4.70 13.90
CA VAL A 123 -10.33 -5.45 14.23
C VAL A 123 -11.37 -4.52 14.86
N VAL A 124 -10.98 -3.73 15.87
CA VAL A 124 -11.88 -2.78 16.55
C VAL A 124 -12.43 -1.75 15.56
N ARG A 125 -11.59 -1.20 14.68
CA ARG A 125 -12.05 -0.30 13.60
C ARG A 125 -13.06 -0.96 12.67
N THR A 126 -12.81 -2.20 12.28
CA THR A 126 -13.72 -2.93 11.40
C THR A 126 -15.05 -3.22 12.11
N LEU A 127 -15.02 -3.57 13.40
CA LEU A 127 -16.25 -3.74 14.20
C LEU A 127 -17.03 -2.43 14.33
N ALA A 128 -16.35 -1.29 14.49
CA ALA A 128 -17.02 0.01 14.47
C ALA A 128 -17.75 0.25 13.14
N TRP A 129 -17.12 -0.10 12.01
CA TRP A 129 -17.78 -0.04 10.71
C TRP A 129 -18.95 -1.01 10.58
N VAL A 130 -18.88 -2.22 11.17
CA VAL A 130 -20.03 -3.14 11.23
C VAL A 130 -21.22 -2.45 11.90
N VAL A 131 -21.01 -1.82 13.05
CA VAL A 131 -22.07 -1.10 13.79
C VAL A 131 -22.61 0.10 13.01
N LEU A 132 -21.73 0.88 12.37
CA LEU A 132 -22.12 2.06 11.60
C LEU A 132 -22.93 1.72 10.33
N LEU A 133 -22.58 0.60 9.66
CA LEU A 133 -23.18 0.21 8.38
C LEU A 133 -24.37 -0.75 8.52
N GLN A 134 -24.75 -1.17 9.72
CA GLN A 134 -25.95 -1.98 9.97
C GLN A 134 -27.23 -1.28 9.46
N ASP A 135 -28.24 -2.07 9.13
CA ASP A 135 -29.53 -1.55 8.66
C ASP A 135 -30.20 -0.60 9.69
N SER A 136 -29.96 -0.83 10.98
CA SER A 136 -30.33 0.04 12.12
C SER A 136 -29.18 0.92 12.61
N GLY A 137 -28.09 1.04 11.83
CA GLY A 137 -26.89 1.79 12.20
C GLY A 137 -27.06 3.30 12.04
N VAL A 138 -26.06 4.04 12.57
CA VAL A 138 -26.08 5.51 12.61
C VAL A 138 -26.28 6.13 11.22
N ILE A 139 -25.69 5.54 10.17
CA ILE A 139 -25.78 6.05 8.80
C ILE A 139 -27.24 5.94 8.30
N ASN A 140 -27.87 4.79 8.47
CA ASN A 140 -29.27 4.60 8.04
C ASN A 140 -30.24 5.42 8.88
N THR A 141 -30.01 5.54 10.18
CA THR A 141 -30.81 6.43 11.06
C THR A 141 -30.70 7.89 10.61
N ALA A 142 -29.52 8.36 10.24
CA ALA A 142 -29.33 9.72 9.74
C ALA A 142 -30.01 9.91 8.36
N LEU A 143 -29.95 8.94 7.46
CA LEU A 143 -30.65 9.00 6.17
C LEU A 143 -32.16 9.06 6.34
N GLN A 144 -32.72 8.22 7.23
CA GLN A 144 -34.16 8.22 7.56
C GLN A 144 -34.61 9.54 8.18
N ALA A 145 -33.78 10.14 9.05
CA ALA A 145 -34.07 11.46 9.62
C ALA A 145 -34.11 12.58 8.56
N LEU A 146 -33.41 12.39 7.42
CA LEU A 146 -33.44 13.30 6.27
C LEU A 146 -34.58 12.94 5.27
N GLY A 147 -35.43 11.96 5.58
CA GLY A 147 -36.52 11.52 4.71
C GLY A 147 -36.07 10.65 3.53
N LEU A 148 -34.87 10.07 3.60
CA LEU A 148 -34.33 9.17 2.60
C LEU A 148 -34.50 7.71 3.02
N ASP A 149 -34.70 6.82 2.04
CA ASP A 149 -34.74 5.38 2.32
C ASP A 149 -33.41 4.86 2.82
N GLY A 150 -33.46 3.88 3.73
CA GLY A 150 -32.25 3.22 4.25
C GLY A 150 -31.53 2.45 3.13
N ILE A 151 -30.20 2.48 3.15
CA ILE A 151 -29.33 1.79 2.18
C ILE A 151 -28.73 0.55 2.83
N LYS A 152 -28.86 -0.59 2.19
CA LYS A 152 -28.19 -1.82 2.64
C LYS A 152 -26.69 -1.76 2.32
N LEU A 153 -25.87 -1.46 3.31
CA LEU A 153 -24.43 -1.33 3.17
C LEU A 153 -23.67 -2.54 3.72
N ILE A 154 -24.12 -3.10 4.83
CA ILE A 154 -23.51 -4.29 5.43
C ILE A 154 -23.68 -5.51 4.53
N ARG A 155 -22.67 -6.41 4.50
CA ARG A 155 -22.61 -7.60 3.65
C ARG A 155 -22.65 -7.32 2.15
N THR A 156 -22.26 -6.11 1.75
CA THR A 156 -22.18 -5.71 0.33
C THR A 156 -20.75 -5.38 -0.07
N PRO A 157 -20.41 -5.45 -1.37
CA PRO A 157 -19.11 -4.98 -1.85
C PRO A 157 -18.81 -3.52 -1.51
N LEU A 158 -19.86 -2.66 -1.51
CA LEU A 158 -19.72 -1.24 -1.19
C LEU A 158 -19.30 -1.03 0.27
N GLY A 159 -19.93 -1.75 1.21
CA GLY A 159 -19.53 -1.69 2.62
C GLY A 159 -18.08 -2.12 2.84
N VAL A 160 -17.63 -3.17 2.13
CA VAL A 160 -16.24 -3.62 2.16
C VAL A 160 -15.30 -2.53 1.62
N VAL A 161 -15.64 -1.91 0.48
CA VAL A 161 -14.85 -0.83 -0.14
C VAL A 161 -14.73 0.37 0.81
N ILE A 162 -15.81 0.80 1.45
CA ILE A 162 -15.80 1.91 2.40
C ILE A 162 -14.92 1.59 3.61
N GLY A 163 -15.11 0.42 4.23
CA GLY A 163 -14.31 0.01 5.39
C GLY A 163 -12.82 -0.13 5.07
N MET A 164 -12.48 -0.76 3.94
CA MET A 164 -11.09 -0.89 3.49
C MET A 164 -10.47 0.45 3.12
N ALA A 165 -11.21 1.32 2.41
CA ALA A 165 -10.72 2.62 2.00
C ALA A 165 -10.33 3.48 3.22
N GLN A 166 -11.15 3.51 4.27
CA GLN A 166 -10.82 4.23 5.50
C GLN A 166 -9.52 3.73 6.15
N VAL A 167 -9.31 2.41 6.18
CA VAL A 167 -8.10 1.81 6.77
C VAL A 167 -6.86 2.12 5.92
N LEU A 168 -7.00 2.12 4.59
CA LEU A 168 -5.89 2.27 3.66
C LEU A 168 -5.64 3.72 3.21
N LEU A 169 -6.55 4.64 3.51
CA LEU A 169 -6.46 6.05 3.14
C LEU A 169 -5.12 6.72 3.52
N PRO A 170 -4.53 6.49 4.71
CA PRO A 170 -3.24 7.07 5.06
C PRO A 170 -2.09 6.67 4.13
N PHE A 171 -2.11 5.42 3.63
CA PHE A 171 -1.11 4.93 2.68
C PHE A 171 -1.22 5.60 1.29
N MET A 172 -2.34 6.22 0.99
CA MET A 172 -2.52 7.07 -0.18
C MET A 172 -2.11 8.52 0.12
N ILE A 173 -2.56 9.08 1.26
CA ILE A 173 -2.35 10.49 1.60
C ILE A 173 -0.86 10.82 1.76
N LEU A 174 -0.09 9.98 2.48
CA LEU A 174 1.28 10.32 2.85
C LEU A 174 2.23 10.42 1.65
N PRO A 175 2.28 9.43 0.72
CA PRO A 175 3.10 9.56 -0.49
C PRO A 175 2.65 10.72 -1.39
N LEU A 176 1.33 10.89 -1.53
CA LEU A 176 0.76 11.96 -2.34
C LEU A 176 1.13 13.33 -1.77
N TYR A 177 0.96 13.54 -0.47
CA TYR A 177 1.35 14.76 0.22
C TYR A 177 2.87 15.04 0.09
N SER A 178 3.71 14.01 0.22
CA SER A 178 5.16 14.15 0.07
C SER A 178 5.55 14.72 -1.30
N VAL A 179 4.93 14.21 -2.37
CA VAL A 179 5.17 14.71 -3.73
C VAL A 179 4.56 16.10 -3.91
N MET A 180 3.31 16.32 -3.49
CA MET A 180 2.64 17.61 -3.62
C MET A 180 3.41 18.74 -2.90
N ARG A 181 4.01 18.44 -1.75
CA ARG A 181 4.81 19.41 -0.98
C ARG A 181 6.10 19.80 -1.70
N SER A 182 6.64 18.96 -2.56
CA SER A 182 7.87 19.24 -3.30
C SER A 182 7.65 20.04 -4.59
N ILE A 183 6.39 20.27 -4.99
CA ILE A 183 6.05 21.03 -6.20
C ILE A 183 6.41 22.52 -5.99
N ASP A 184 7.20 23.05 -6.91
CA ASP A 184 7.52 24.49 -6.91
C ASP A 184 6.30 25.32 -7.35
N LEU A 185 5.72 26.04 -6.39
CA LEU A 185 4.56 26.89 -6.62
C LEU A 185 4.84 28.07 -7.57
N ARG A 186 6.12 28.40 -7.82
CA ARG A 186 6.51 29.45 -8.80
C ARG A 186 6.06 29.08 -10.21
N LEU A 187 6.03 27.79 -10.56
CA LEU A 187 5.52 27.31 -11.86
C LEU A 187 4.06 27.70 -12.06
N ILE A 188 3.25 27.59 -11.02
CA ILE A 188 1.83 27.97 -11.05
C ILE A 188 1.69 29.50 -11.15
N GLN A 189 2.52 30.24 -10.41
CA GLN A 189 2.52 31.71 -10.47
C GLN A 189 2.93 32.22 -11.86
N ALA A 190 3.98 31.64 -12.46
CA ALA A 190 4.43 31.99 -13.81
C ALA A 190 3.32 31.73 -14.87
N ALA A 191 2.64 30.58 -14.80
CA ALA A 191 1.51 30.30 -15.69
C ALA A 191 0.37 31.33 -15.54
N ARG A 192 0.06 31.75 -14.31
CA ARG A 192 -0.95 32.76 -14.03
C ARG A 192 -0.53 34.16 -14.56
N SER A 193 0.74 34.51 -14.48
CA SER A 193 1.28 35.72 -15.05
C SER A 193 1.20 35.74 -16.58
N LEU A 194 1.23 34.55 -17.21
CA LEU A 194 1.00 34.34 -18.65
C LEU A 194 -0.49 34.27 -19.04
N GLY A 195 -1.42 34.56 -18.11
CA GLY A 195 -2.85 34.62 -18.39
C GLY A 195 -3.61 33.28 -18.16
N ALA A 196 -2.97 32.26 -17.61
CA ALA A 196 -3.68 31.03 -17.28
C ALA A 196 -4.66 31.24 -16.11
N SER A 197 -5.91 30.78 -16.24
CA SER A 197 -6.85 30.75 -15.11
C SER A 197 -6.38 29.78 -14.02
N PRO A 198 -6.80 29.94 -12.74
CA PRO A 198 -6.42 29.03 -11.65
C PRO A 198 -6.76 27.57 -11.94
N VAL A 199 -7.91 27.30 -12.54
CA VAL A 199 -8.36 25.97 -12.94
C VAL A 199 -7.45 25.39 -14.01
N ARG A 200 -7.08 26.17 -15.02
CA ARG A 200 -6.17 25.74 -16.08
C ARG A 200 -4.77 25.45 -15.55
N ALA A 201 -4.24 26.30 -14.67
CA ALA A 201 -2.95 26.08 -14.02
C ALA A 201 -2.96 24.78 -13.14
N PHE A 202 -4.07 24.52 -12.44
CA PHE A 202 -4.24 23.29 -11.69
C PHE A 202 -4.19 22.03 -12.60
N TRP A 203 -5.03 21.99 -13.64
CA TRP A 203 -5.13 20.82 -14.51
C TRP A 203 -3.91 20.58 -15.39
N GLN A 204 -3.27 21.66 -15.86
CA GLN A 204 -2.13 21.56 -16.81
C GLN A 204 -0.77 21.50 -16.13
N ILE A 205 -0.63 21.98 -14.89
CA ILE A 205 0.66 22.03 -14.20
C ILE A 205 0.62 21.24 -12.90
N TYR A 206 -0.26 21.60 -11.96
CA TYR A 206 -0.24 21.00 -10.63
C TYR A 206 -0.61 19.51 -10.64
N LEU A 207 -1.69 19.15 -11.31
CA LEU A 207 -2.15 17.75 -11.40
C LEU A 207 -1.10 16.84 -12.06
N PRO A 208 -0.52 17.14 -13.23
CA PRO A 208 0.53 16.33 -13.82
C PRO A 208 1.77 16.17 -12.93
N LEU A 209 2.19 17.22 -12.24
CA LEU A 209 3.32 17.18 -11.30
C LEU A 209 3.03 16.36 -10.04
N SER A 210 1.77 16.25 -9.64
CA SER A 210 1.36 15.42 -8.49
C SER A 210 1.12 13.95 -8.83
N LEU A 211 0.99 13.58 -10.11
CA LEU A 211 0.72 12.21 -10.56
C LEU A 211 1.71 11.16 -10.03
N PRO A 212 3.04 11.42 -9.93
CA PRO A 212 3.95 10.45 -9.33
C PRO A 212 3.55 10.06 -7.90
N GLY A 213 3.03 11.01 -7.11
CA GLY A 213 2.51 10.75 -5.78
C GLY A 213 1.22 9.92 -5.78
N VAL A 214 0.31 10.22 -6.72
CA VAL A 214 -0.92 9.44 -6.93
C VAL A 214 -0.58 8.00 -7.28
N PHE A 215 0.34 7.77 -8.23
CA PHE A 215 0.74 6.42 -8.61
C PHE A 215 1.45 5.67 -7.49
N ALA A 216 2.35 6.32 -6.75
CA ALA A 216 3.02 5.69 -5.62
C ALA A 216 2.02 5.24 -4.54
N GLY A 217 1.11 6.12 -4.14
CA GLY A 217 0.04 5.79 -3.20
C GLY A 217 -0.91 4.72 -3.73
N ALA A 218 -1.31 4.81 -5.02
CA ALA A 218 -2.22 3.86 -5.64
C ALA A 218 -1.64 2.44 -5.67
N ILE A 219 -0.36 2.27 -6.00
CA ILE A 219 0.30 0.97 -5.96
C ILE A 219 0.31 0.39 -4.55
N ILE A 220 0.68 1.19 -3.56
CA ILE A 220 0.72 0.74 -2.15
C ILE A 220 -0.67 0.31 -1.71
N VAL A 221 -1.69 1.15 -1.91
CA VAL A 221 -3.08 0.85 -1.51
C VAL A 221 -3.61 -0.38 -2.24
N PHE A 222 -3.33 -0.51 -3.54
CA PHE A 222 -3.78 -1.64 -4.34
C PHE A 222 -3.18 -2.96 -3.84
N ILE A 223 -1.85 -3.01 -3.63
CA ILE A 223 -1.17 -4.21 -3.13
C ILE A 223 -1.67 -4.58 -1.73
N LEU A 224 -1.77 -3.60 -0.82
CA LEU A 224 -2.29 -3.84 0.52
C LEU A 224 -3.74 -4.35 0.49
N SER A 225 -4.58 -3.83 -0.43
CA SER A 225 -5.97 -4.26 -0.59
C SER A 225 -6.07 -5.73 -0.99
N LEU A 226 -5.19 -6.24 -1.85
CA LEU A 226 -5.22 -7.64 -2.30
C LEU A 226 -5.01 -8.64 -1.15
N GLY A 227 -4.14 -8.30 -0.19
CA GLY A 227 -3.89 -9.14 0.98
C GLY A 227 -4.82 -8.89 2.16
N PHE A 228 -5.71 -7.91 2.06
CA PHE A 228 -6.57 -7.53 3.19
C PHE A 228 -7.69 -8.54 3.40
N TYR A 229 -7.82 -9.12 4.61
CA TYR A 229 -8.81 -10.16 4.90
C TYR A 229 -9.78 -9.82 6.03
N ILE A 230 -9.36 -9.03 7.03
CA ILE A 230 -10.16 -8.74 8.23
C ILE A 230 -11.47 -8.02 7.86
N THR A 231 -11.36 -6.92 7.12
CA THR A 231 -12.54 -6.12 6.75
C THR A 231 -13.48 -6.86 5.80
N PRO A 232 -13.01 -7.54 4.73
CA PRO A 232 -13.89 -8.38 3.92
C PRO A 232 -14.54 -9.53 4.68
N ALA A 233 -13.86 -10.11 5.67
CA ALA A 233 -14.41 -11.19 6.49
C ALA A 233 -15.55 -10.71 7.41
N LEU A 234 -15.45 -9.52 7.97
CA LEU A 234 -16.42 -8.98 8.92
C LEU A 234 -17.55 -8.16 8.26
N LEU A 235 -17.22 -7.34 7.27
CA LEU A 235 -18.18 -6.47 6.57
C LEU A 235 -18.78 -7.10 5.33
N GLY A 236 -18.08 -8.09 4.77
CA GLY A 236 -18.45 -8.71 3.51
C GLY A 236 -19.53 -9.78 3.65
N GLY A 237 -20.06 -10.18 2.50
CA GLY A 237 -20.98 -11.29 2.32
C GLY A 237 -20.53 -12.18 1.16
N PRO A 238 -21.34 -13.16 0.73
CA PRO A 238 -20.98 -14.09 -0.35
C PRO A 238 -20.56 -13.42 -1.65
N ARG A 239 -21.10 -12.24 -1.92
CA ARG A 239 -20.81 -11.45 -3.13
C ARG A 239 -19.58 -10.53 -2.98
N SER A 240 -18.96 -10.48 -1.82
CA SER A 240 -17.77 -9.64 -1.52
C SER A 240 -16.61 -10.43 -0.92
N THR A 241 -16.69 -11.77 -0.93
CA THR A 241 -15.59 -12.64 -0.52
C THR A 241 -14.37 -12.40 -1.40
N MET A 242 -13.22 -12.16 -0.77
CA MET A 242 -11.91 -11.97 -1.43
C MET A 242 -11.07 -13.24 -1.31
N LEU A 243 -10.06 -13.36 -2.18
CA LEU A 243 -9.17 -14.52 -2.19
C LEU A 243 -8.38 -14.65 -0.88
N SER A 244 -7.98 -13.53 -0.28
CA SER A 244 -7.34 -13.48 1.05
C SER A 244 -8.21 -14.11 2.15
N THR A 245 -9.53 -13.88 2.12
CA THR A 245 -10.49 -14.51 3.04
C THR A 245 -10.62 -16.01 2.78
N LEU A 246 -10.60 -16.44 1.51
CA LEU A 246 -10.59 -17.88 1.19
C LEU A 246 -9.30 -18.57 1.64
N VAL A 247 -8.15 -17.93 1.44
CA VAL A 247 -6.86 -18.42 1.94
C VAL A 247 -6.92 -18.65 3.45
N GLN A 248 -7.40 -17.64 4.20
CA GLN A 248 -7.57 -17.74 5.63
C GLN A 248 -8.47 -18.92 6.01
N ASN A 249 -9.61 -19.09 5.34
CA ASN A 249 -10.54 -20.20 5.60
C ASN A 249 -9.91 -21.57 5.29
N GLN A 250 -9.19 -21.71 4.16
CA GLN A 250 -8.49 -22.95 3.81
C GLN A 250 -7.42 -23.33 4.84
N VAL A 251 -6.64 -22.34 5.33
CA VAL A 251 -5.55 -22.57 6.25
C VAL A 251 -6.03 -22.76 7.70
N LEU A 252 -6.91 -21.88 8.21
CA LEU A 252 -7.27 -21.86 9.62
C LEU A 252 -8.49 -22.73 9.95
N SER A 253 -9.46 -22.84 9.03
CA SER A 253 -10.69 -23.59 9.29
C SER A 253 -10.64 -25.02 8.74
N LEU A 254 -10.09 -25.18 7.53
CA LEU A 254 -10.05 -26.49 6.84
C LEU A 254 -8.70 -27.20 6.97
N LEU A 255 -7.68 -26.52 7.53
CA LEU A 255 -6.31 -27.01 7.68
C LEU A 255 -5.69 -27.55 6.36
N ALA A 256 -6.20 -27.07 5.22
CA ALA A 256 -5.76 -27.42 3.87
C ALA A 256 -4.62 -26.51 3.41
N TRP A 257 -3.45 -26.68 4.00
CA TRP A 257 -2.28 -25.83 3.77
C TRP A 257 -1.84 -25.80 2.31
N GLY A 258 -1.89 -26.93 1.61
CA GLY A 258 -1.55 -27.00 0.18
C GLY A 258 -2.46 -26.13 -0.68
N ARG A 259 -3.79 -26.20 -0.46
CA ARG A 259 -4.76 -25.34 -1.18
C ARG A 259 -4.62 -23.88 -0.83
N GLY A 260 -4.48 -23.55 0.46
CA GLY A 260 -4.23 -22.19 0.91
C GLY A 260 -2.93 -21.63 0.34
N GLY A 261 -1.87 -22.44 0.32
CA GLY A 261 -0.58 -22.09 -0.28
C GLY A 261 -0.69 -21.81 -1.78
N ALA A 262 -1.36 -22.69 -2.53
CA ALA A 262 -1.57 -22.51 -3.97
C ALA A 262 -2.36 -21.20 -4.29
N MET A 263 -3.42 -20.92 -3.53
CA MET A 263 -4.16 -19.65 -3.66
C MET A 263 -3.27 -18.43 -3.38
N GLY A 264 -2.42 -18.50 -2.34
CA GLY A 264 -1.46 -17.43 -2.00
C GLY A 264 -0.44 -17.21 -3.12
N VAL A 265 0.11 -18.28 -3.69
CA VAL A 265 1.05 -18.22 -4.82
C VAL A 265 0.37 -17.63 -6.07
N ILE A 266 -0.85 -18.07 -6.38
CA ILE A 266 -1.63 -17.53 -7.51
C ILE A 266 -1.86 -16.02 -7.34
N LEU A 267 -2.27 -15.58 -6.15
CA LEU A 267 -2.47 -14.16 -5.87
C LEU A 267 -1.18 -13.37 -6.03
N LEU A 268 -0.07 -13.89 -5.51
CA LEU A 268 1.25 -13.27 -5.62
C LEU A 268 1.69 -13.15 -7.08
N VAL A 269 1.61 -14.23 -7.85
CA VAL A 269 1.97 -14.24 -9.28
C VAL A 269 1.08 -13.28 -10.07
N ALA A 270 -0.24 -13.31 -9.86
CA ALA A 270 -1.17 -12.41 -10.53
C ALA A 270 -0.89 -10.94 -10.19
N THR A 271 -0.51 -10.65 -8.95
CA THR A 271 -0.12 -9.30 -8.52
C THR A 271 1.15 -8.84 -9.22
N PHE A 272 2.19 -9.67 -9.26
CA PHE A 272 3.45 -9.35 -9.98
C PHE A 272 3.24 -9.16 -11.47
N LEU A 273 2.44 -10.00 -12.11
CA LEU A 273 2.10 -9.86 -13.54
C LEU A 273 1.40 -8.53 -13.80
N LEU A 274 0.43 -8.16 -12.98
CA LEU A 274 -0.28 -6.89 -13.13
C LEU A 274 0.66 -5.70 -12.93
N LEU A 275 1.53 -5.74 -11.93
CA LEU A 275 2.52 -4.69 -11.69
C LEU A 275 3.55 -4.61 -12.83
N ALA A 276 3.99 -5.74 -13.37
CA ALA A 276 4.91 -5.77 -14.49
C ALA A 276 4.29 -5.16 -15.76
N ILE A 277 2.99 -5.37 -15.99
CA ILE A 277 2.24 -4.74 -17.09
C ILE A 277 2.06 -3.23 -16.84
N ALA A 278 1.81 -2.82 -15.59
CA ALA A 278 1.62 -1.41 -15.23
C ALA A 278 2.93 -0.60 -15.24
N ALA A 279 4.07 -1.21 -14.93
CA ALA A 279 5.37 -0.54 -14.80
C ALA A 279 5.83 0.25 -16.04
N PRO A 280 5.73 -0.25 -17.30
CA PRO A 280 6.13 0.51 -18.48
C PRO A 280 5.23 1.73 -18.74
N LEU A 281 3.95 1.65 -18.43
CA LEU A 281 3.01 2.77 -18.55
C LEU A 281 3.39 3.94 -17.62
N MET A 282 3.96 3.62 -16.46
CA MET A 282 4.45 4.62 -15.51
C MET A 282 5.79 5.24 -15.94
N ARG A 283 6.71 4.46 -16.51
CA ARG A 283 8.02 4.94 -16.98
C ARG A 283 7.93 5.91 -18.15
N GLN A 284 6.99 5.70 -19.07
CA GLN A 284 6.83 6.56 -20.25
C GLN A 284 6.39 7.98 -19.86
N ARG A 285 5.54 8.14 -18.86
CA ARG A 285 5.08 9.46 -18.37
C ARG A 285 6.18 10.22 -17.63
N HIS A 286 7.08 9.53 -16.91
CA HIS A 286 8.24 10.18 -16.27
C HIS A 286 9.24 10.78 -17.26
N LYS A 287 9.46 10.11 -18.41
CA LYS A 287 10.35 10.63 -19.45
C LYS A 287 9.78 11.83 -20.21
N GLN A 288 8.47 11.97 -20.29
CA GLN A 288 7.82 13.12 -20.91
C GLN A 288 7.87 14.36 -19.99
N ALA A 289 7.70 14.17 -18.68
CA ALA A 289 7.77 15.26 -17.70
C ALA A 289 9.19 15.82 -17.48
N SER A 290 10.24 15.05 -17.81
CA SER A 290 11.64 15.51 -17.71
C SER A 290 12.18 16.13 -19.03
N ARG A 291 11.38 16.15 -20.12
CA ARG A 291 11.74 16.71 -21.42
C ARG A 291 10.98 18.01 -21.78
N SER A 292 10.00 18.38 -20.98
CA SER A 292 9.28 19.67 -21.03
C SER A 292 9.79 20.64 -19.96
#